data_fbd07d7a0951ae7b6c2905c889d91321
#
_entry.id   fbd07d7a0951ae7b6c2905c889d91321
#
_cell.length_a   1.000
_cell.length_b   1.000
_cell.length_c   1.000
_cell.angle_alpha   90.00
_cell.angle_beta   90.00
_cell.angle_gamma   90.00
#
_symmetry.space_group_name_H-M   'P 1'
#
loop_
_entity.id
_entity.type
_entity.pdbx_description
1 polymer ?
#
loop_
_entity_poly.entity_id
_entity_poly.type
_entity_poly.pdbx_seq_one_letter_code
_entity_poly.pdbx_strand_id
1 'polypeptide(L)'
;MICGKLADMKPKKAAPKPGRNAIGKQRVLVVHGPNLNLLGLREPDIYGDETLADINAGLERQAKSAGVGLITFQSNHEGDLVDRVQAARSENVGFIVINPGGYTHTSVALRDALAAVAIPFVEVHLSNIHAREPFRRHSYFSDIAAGVICGLGSHGYRLALDFALNRIR
;
A
#
# COMPACT_ATOMS: atom_id res chain seq x y z
N MET A 1 25.10 -33.01 30.85
CA MET A 1 24.58 -31.72 31.37
C MET A 1 25.29 -30.58 30.60
N ILE A 2 24.65 -30.05 29.61
CA ILE A 2 25.15 -28.84 28.89
C ILE A 2 24.03 -27.81 28.98
N CYS A 3 24.21 -26.85 29.90
CA CYS A 3 23.30 -25.73 30.12
C CYS A 3 23.71 -24.63 29.17
N GLY A 4 22.99 -24.46 28.05
CA GLY A 4 23.17 -23.37 27.10
C GLY A 4 22.50 -22.10 27.63
N LYS A 5 23.28 -21.04 27.83
CA LYS A 5 22.82 -19.72 28.25
C LYS A 5 21.92 -19.13 27.15
N LEU A 6 20.67 -18.81 27.49
CA LEU A 6 19.84 -17.87 26.69
C LEU A 6 20.54 -16.50 26.74
N ALA A 7 20.97 -16.03 25.58
CA ALA A 7 21.51 -14.69 25.44
C ALA A 7 20.38 -13.66 25.50
N ASP A 8 20.56 -12.66 26.37
CA ASP A 8 19.70 -11.48 26.53
C ASP A 8 19.52 -10.73 25.21
N MET A 9 18.39 -10.88 24.58
CA MET A 9 17.96 -9.99 23.48
C MET A 9 17.46 -8.69 24.09
N LYS A 10 18.30 -7.64 24.09
CA LYS A 10 17.88 -6.30 24.42
C LYS A 10 16.81 -5.82 23.42
N PRO A 11 15.74 -5.15 23.88
CA PRO A 11 14.72 -4.63 22.97
C PRO A 11 15.35 -3.61 22.01
N LYS A 12 15.10 -3.78 20.69
CA LYS A 12 15.49 -2.83 19.66
C LYS A 12 14.89 -1.46 19.99
N LYS A 13 15.73 -0.42 20.06
CA LYS A 13 15.29 0.97 20.20
C LYS A 13 14.28 1.27 19.09
N ALA A 14 13.13 1.85 19.47
CA ALA A 14 12.16 2.38 18.54
C ALA A 14 12.82 3.35 17.56
N ALA A 15 12.48 3.23 16.28
CA ALA A 15 12.95 4.15 15.24
C ALA A 15 12.62 5.60 15.62
N PRO A 16 13.49 6.57 15.33
CA PRO A 16 13.22 7.97 15.61
C PRO A 16 11.96 8.42 14.86
N LYS A 17 11.06 9.09 15.58
CA LYS A 17 9.89 9.74 14.98
C LYS A 17 10.39 10.71 13.91
N PRO A 18 9.84 10.68 12.67
CA PRO A 18 10.23 11.64 11.65
C PRO A 18 9.98 13.04 12.16
N GLY A 19 11.02 13.88 12.11
CA GLY A 19 10.95 15.27 12.49
C GLY A 19 9.88 15.98 11.66
N ARG A 20 9.01 16.75 12.31
CA ARG A 20 8.08 17.68 11.67
C ARG A 20 8.90 18.73 10.89
N ASN A 21 9.21 18.45 9.66
CA ASN A 21 9.73 19.47 8.73
C ASN A 21 8.59 20.00 7.87
N ALA A 22 8.53 21.30 7.87
CA ALA A 22 7.53 22.24 7.41
C ALA A 22 7.13 22.14 5.94
N ILE A 23 5.83 22.47 5.71
CA ILE A 23 5.36 23.41 4.65
C ILE A 23 5.38 22.82 3.24
N GLY A 24 4.49 21.89 3.04
CA GLY A 24 3.84 21.52 1.81
C GLY A 24 2.69 20.60 2.19
N LYS A 25 1.50 20.77 1.60
CA LYS A 25 0.39 19.85 1.87
C LYS A 25 0.88 18.44 1.64
N GLN A 26 0.87 17.60 2.68
CA GLN A 26 1.23 16.19 2.55
C GLN A 26 0.35 15.54 1.49
N ARG A 27 0.91 14.56 0.81
CA ARG A 27 0.24 13.82 -0.27
C ARG A 27 0.05 12.37 0.13
N VAL A 28 -0.97 11.75 -0.42
CA VAL A 28 -1.13 10.29 -0.41
C VAL A 28 -0.76 9.77 -1.79
N LEU A 29 0.07 8.74 -1.85
CA LEU A 29 0.35 8.00 -3.07
C LEU A 29 -0.49 6.72 -3.09
N VAL A 30 -1.22 6.49 -4.18
CA VAL A 30 -1.94 5.25 -4.44
C VAL A 30 -1.23 4.50 -5.55
N VAL A 31 -0.76 3.29 -5.24
CA VAL A 31 0.00 2.44 -6.17
C VAL A 31 -0.86 1.24 -6.56
N HIS A 32 -1.01 1.04 -7.85
CA HIS A 32 -1.74 -0.08 -8.43
C HIS A 32 -0.77 -0.99 -9.18
N GLY A 33 -0.72 -2.25 -8.78
CA GLY A 33 0.10 -3.29 -9.39
C GLY A 33 -0.45 -3.83 -10.71
N PRO A 34 0.11 -4.96 -11.18
CA PRO A 34 -0.19 -5.51 -12.48
C PRO A 34 -1.65 -5.92 -12.62
N ASN A 35 -2.15 -5.80 -13.85
CA ASN A 35 -3.49 -6.13 -14.32
C ASN A 35 -4.63 -5.27 -13.74
N LEU A 36 -4.36 -4.33 -12.82
CA LEU A 36 -5.39 -3.44 -12.30
C LEU A 36 -5.89 -2.44 -13.36
N ASN A 37 -5.09 -2.17 -14.39
CA ASN A 37 -5.52 -1.42 -15.58
C ASN A 37 -6.65 -2.09 -16.38
N LEU A 38 -6.91 -3.39 -16.14
CA LEU A 38 -7.95 -4.16 -16.81
C LEU A 38 -9.25 -4.29 -15.99
N LEU A 39 -9.35 -3.58 -14.86
CA LEU A 39 -10.59 -3.53 -14.07
C LEU A 39 -11.76 -3.02 -14.92
N GLY A 40 -12.95 -3.60 -14.71
CA GLY A 40 -14.14 -3.38 -15.52
C GLY A 40 -14.20 -4.18 -16.82
N LEU A 41 -13.06 -4.72 -17.27
CA LEU A 41 -12.97 -5.57 -18.46
C LEU A 41 -12.71 -7.05 -18.13
N ARG A 42 -12.10 -7.30 -16.96
CA ARG A 42 -11.64 -8.63 -16.54
C ARG A 42 -12.44 -9.13 -15.33
N GLU A 43 -12.97 -10.35 -15.43
CA GLU A 43 -13.61 -11.08 -14.33
C GLU A 43 -14.61 -10.21 -13.53
N PRO A 44 -15.67 -9.65 -14.16
CA PRO A 44 -16.61 -8.75 -13.49
C PRO A 44 -17.30 -9.40 -12.27
N ASP A 45 -17.48 -10.71 -12.30
CA ASP A 45 -18.05 -11.48 -11.18
C ASP A 45 -17.17 -11.44 -9.91
N ILE A 46 -15.87 -11.16 -10.06
CA ILE A 46 -14.91 -11.12 -8.94
C ILE A 46 -14.57 -9.68 -8.54
N TYR A 47 -14.44 -8.77 -9.52
CA TYR A 47 -13.91 -7.42 -9.34
C TYR A 47 -14.95 -6.31 -9.53
N GLY A 48 -16.15 -6.64 -10.07
CA GLY A 48 -17.19 -5.68 -10.43
C GLY A 48 -16.92 -4.95 -11.75
N ASP A 49 -17.86 -4.07 -12.13
CA ASP A 49 -17.82 -3.30 -13.39
C ASP A 49 -17.04 -1.98 -13.27
N GLU A 50 -16.61 -1.60 -12.06
CA GLU A 50 -15.91 -0.34 -11.81
C GLU A 50 -14.49 -0.40 -12.39
N THR A 51 -14.15 0.56 -13.23
CA THR A 51 -12.83 0.67 -13.84
C THR A 51 -11.80 1.27 -12.87
N LEU A 52 -10.51 1.09 -13.16
CA LEU A 52 -9.45 1.77 -12.39
C LEU A 52 -9.58 3.29 -12.46
N ALA A 53 -10.04 3.84 -13.58
CA ALA A 53 -10.27 5.27 -13.75
C ALA A 53 -11.39 5.76 -12.81
N ASP A 54 -12.47 5.00 -12.65
CA ASP A 54 -13.57 5.34 -11.73
C ASP A 54 -13.12 5.31 -10.28
N ILE A 55 -12.33 4.30 -9.91
CA ILE A 55 -11.71 4.21 -8.57
C ILE A 55 -10.86 5.45 -8.31
N ASN A 56 -9.94 5.78 -9.22
CA ASN A 56 -9.06 6.93 -9.07
C ASN A 56 -9.84 8.24 -8.97
N ALA A 57 -10.84 8.45 -9.81
CA ALA A 57 -11.70 9.65 -9.75
C ALA A 57 -12.45 9.75 -8.40
N GLY A 58 -12.88 8.61 -7.83
CA GLY A 58 -13.49 8.56 -6.51
C GLY A 58 -12.51 8.98 -5.40
N LEU A 59 -11.30 8.45 -5.45
CA LEU A 59 -10.23 8.76 -4.49
C LEU A 59 -9.77 10.23 -4.59
N GLU A 60 -9.68 10.78 -5.80
CA GLU A 60 -9.34 12.19 -6.02
C GLU A 60 -10.37 13.12 -5.38
N ARG A 61 -11.66 12.82 -5.55
CA ARG A 61 -12.74 13.60 -4.90
C ARG A 61 -12.62 13.53 -3.37
N GLN A 62 -12.36 12.35 -2.81
CA GLN A 62 -12.20 12.16 -1.36
C GLN A 62 -10.99 12.94 -0.82
N ALA A 63 -9.83 12.84 -1.45
CA ALA A 63 -8.62 13.55 -1.06
C ALA A 63 -8.79 15.08 -1.16
N LYS A 64 -9.40 15.55 -2.26
CA LYS A 64 -9.70 16.97 -2.48
C LYS A 64 -10.61 17.52 -1.38
N SER A 65 -11.64 16.79 -1.00
CA SER A 65 -12.54 17.19 0.08
C SER A 65 -11.82 17.32 1.43
N ALA A 66 -10.77 16.53 1.65
CA ALA A 66 -9.92 16.60 2.83
C ALA A 66 -8.79 17.64 2.72
N GLY A 67 -8.63 18.30 1.57
CA GLY A 67 -7.57 19.27 1.31
C GLY A 67 -6.18 18.66 1.15
N VAL A 68 -6.09 17.37 0.85
CA VAL A 68 -4.85 16.60 0.70
C VAL A 68 -4.57 16.32 -0.79
N GLY A 69 -3.30 16.35 -1.19
CA GLY A 69 -2.91 15.98 -2.55
C GLY A 69 -2.95 14.46 -2.73
N LEU A 70 -3.43 13.99 -3.87
CA LEU A 70 -3.40 12.58 -4.26
C LEU A 70 -2.52 12.40 -5.50
N ILE A 71 -1.74 11.33 -5.49
CA ILE A 71 -0.99 10.85 -6.66
C ILE A 71 -1.43 9.41 -6.88
N THR A 72 -1.85 9.07 -8.08
CA THR A 72 -2.16 7.70 -8.48
C THR A 72 -1.14 7.20 -9.49
N PHE A 73 -0.75 5.95 -9.39
CA PHE A 73 0.21 5.34 -10.30
C PHE A 73 -0.14 3.87 -10.52
N GLN A 74 -0.10 3.42 -11.76
CA GLN A 74 -0.29 2.02 -12.12
C GLN A 74 0.83 1.56 -13.02
N SER A 75 1.36 0.35 -12.78
CA SER A 75 2.24 -0.34 -13.72
C SER A 75 2.09 -1.85 -13.62
N ASN A 76 2.35 -2.51 -14.75
CA ASN A 76 2.50 -3.96 -14.84
C ASN A 76 3.96 -4.40 -14.60
N HIS A 77 4.91 -3.47 -14.55
CA HIS A 77 6.33 -3.71 -14.38
C HIS A 77 6.76 -3.49 -12.93
N GLU A 78 7.45 -4.47 -12.36
CA GLU A 78 7.93 -4.41 -10.97
C GLU A 78 8.88 -3.24 -10.74
N GLY A 79 9.82 -3.01 -11.69
CA GLY A 79 10.79 -1.92 -11.60
C GLY A 79 10.12 -0.54 -11.52
N ASP A 80 9.10 -0.29 -12.34
CA ASP A 80 8.36 0.97 -12.31
C ASP A 80 7.68 1.21 -10.94
N LEU A 81 7.15 0.14 -10.33
CA LEU A 81 6.54 0.23 -9.00
C LEU A 81 7.57 0.52 -7.92
N VAL A 82 8.75 -0.09 -8.00
CA VAL A 82 9.88 0.16 -7.11
C VAL A 82 10.33 1.62 -7.24
N ASP A 83 10.58 2.09 -8.45
CA ASP A 83 11.01 3.46 -8.73
C ASP A 83 9.95 4.48 -8.26
N ARG A 84 8.67 4.17 -8.48
CA ARG A 84 7.56 5.02 -8.01
C ARG A 84 7.51 5.14 -6.49
N VAL A 85 7.71 4.04 -5.78
CA VAL A 85 7.77 4.03 -4.32
C VAL A 85 8.97 4.84 -3.82
N GLN A 86 10.14 4.67 -4.43
CA GLN A 86 11.35 5.40 -4.05
C GLN A 86 11.19 6.92 -4.27
N ALA A 87 10.60 7.34 -5.39
CA ALA A 87 10.34 8.74 -5.69
C ALA A 87 9.41 9.43 -4.66
N ALA A 88 8.52 8.68 -4.02
CA ALA A 88 7.62 9.20 -2.99
C ALA A 88 8.34 9.94 -1.85
N ARG A 89 9.58 9.54 -1.55
CA ARG A 89 10.40 10.16 -0.50
C ARG A 89 10.71 11.63 -0.75
N SER A 90 10.90 12.02 -2.03
CA SER A 90 11.22 13.40 -2.42
C SER A 90 9.99 14.24 -2.75
N GLU A 91 8.81 13.64 -2.81
CA GLU A 91 7.57 14.28 -3.28
C GLU A 91 6.61 14.68 -2.15
N ASN A 92 7.07 14.72 -0.91
CA ASN A 92 6.26 15.02 0.26
C ASN A 92 5.07 14.07 0.45
N VAL A 93 5.24 12.79 0.11
CA VAL A 93 4.25 11.74 0.37
C VAL A 93 4.33 11.35 1.84
N GLY A 94 3.22 11.51 2.56
CA GLY A 94 3.11 11.14 3.98
C GLY A 94 2.52 9.76 4.21
N PHE A 95 1.85 9.18 3.20
CA PHE A 95 1.22 7.87 3.30
C PHE A 95 1.10 7.19 1.92
N ILE A 96 1.19 5.86 1.89
CA ILE A 96 1.01 5.06 0.67
C ILE A 96 -0.19 4.12 0.86
N VAL A 97 -1.06 4.05 -0.14
CA VAL A 97 -2.06 3.00 -0.30
C VAL A 97 -1.59 2.13 -1.46
N ILE A 98 -1.36 0.86 -1.25
CA ILE A 98 -0.84 -0.01 -2.30
C ILE A 98 -1.71 -1.26 -2.50
N ASN A 99 -2.09 -1.52 -3.74
CA ASN A 99 -2.57 -2.82 -4.17
C ASN A 99 -1.48 -3.46 -5.06
N PRO A 100 -0.67 -4.36 -4.51
CA PRO A 100 0.47 -4.89 -5.25
C PRO A 100 0.07 -5.87 -6.36
N GLY A 101 -1.21 -6.26 -6.43
CA GLY A 101 -1.68 -7.30 -7.36
C GLY A 101 -0.94 -8.62 -7.14
N GLY A 102 -0.52 -9.28 -8.22
CA GLY A 102 0.23 -10.54 -8.13
C GLY A 102 1.58 -10.42 -7.42
N TYR A 103 2.20 -9.25 -7.44
CA TYR A 103 3.47 -9.01 -6.73
C TYR A 103 3.37 -9.12 -5.21
N THR A 104 2.16 -9.14 -4.65
CA THR A 104 1.91 -9.45 -3.24
C THR A 104 2.64 -10.72 -2.79
N HIS A 105 2.67 -11.72 -3.67
CA HIS A 105 3.12 -13.07 -3.34
C HIS A 105 4.54 -13.38 -3.85
N THR A 106 5.19 -12.44 -4.57
CA THR A 106 6.44 -12.70 -5.29
C THR A 106 7.51 -11.62 -5.14
N SER A 107 7.12 -10.36 -4.86
CA SER A 107 8.06 -9.24 -4.93
C SER A 107 8.74 -8.94 -3.59
N VAL A 108 9.93 -9.45 -3.42
CA VAL A 108 10.84 -9.00 -2.36
C VAL A 108 11.38 -7.60 -2.66
N ALA A 109 11.64 -7.28 -3.94
CA ALA A 109 12.17 -5.98 -4.34
C ALA A 109 11.23 -4.82 -3.97
N LEU A 110 9.92 -4.98 -4.22
CA LEU A 110 8.93 -3.96 -3.87
C LEU A 110 8.73 -3.86 -2.35
N ARG A 111 8.80 -4.99 -1.61
CA ARG A 111 8.83 -4.98 -0.15
C ARG A 111 10.00 -4.15 0.38
N ASP A 112 11.20 -4.38 -0.15
CA ASP A 112 12.41 -3.69 0.29
C ASP A 112 12.35 -2.19 -0.04
N ALA A 113 11.75 -1.81 -1.18
CA ALA A 113 11.52 -0.42 -1.52
C ALA A 113 10.59 0.28 -0.51
N LEU A 114 9.46 -0.36 -0.13
CA LEU A 114 8.55 0.16 0.89
C LEU A 114 9.24 0.31 2.25
N ALA A 115 10.04 -0.68 2.65
CA ALA A 115 10.81 -0.63 3.89
C ALA A 115 11.88 0.49 3.87
N ALA A 116 12.55 0.68 2.72
CA ALA A 116 13.62 1.66 2.56
C ALA A 116 13.12 3.11 2.60
N VAL A 117 11.94 3.40 2.02
CA VAL A 117 11.38 4.76 2.08
C VAL A 117 10.82 5.10 3.45
N ALA A 118 10.48 4.09 4.27
CA ALA A 118 9.93 4.22 5.62
C ALA A 118 8.67 5.10 5.69
N ILE A 119 7.91 5.19 4.60
CA ILE A 119 6.60 5.84 4.55
C ILE A 119 5.56 4.80 4.98
N PRO A 120 4.67 5.10 5.96
CA PRO A 120 3.63 4.16 6.36
C PRO A 120 2.69 3.85 5.20
N PHE A 121 2.22 2.59 5.12
CA PHE A 121 1.33 2.19 4.05
C PHE A 121 0.24 1.22 4.51
N VAL A 122 -0.85 1.17 3.77
CA VAL A 122 -1.91 0.15 3.85
C VAL A 122 -1.87 -0.69 2.58
N GLU A 123 -1.89 -2.01 2.77
CA GLU A 123 -2.05 -2.99 1.69
C GLU A 123 -3.54 -3.19 1.40
N VAL A 124 -3.93 -3.11 0.12
CA VAL A 124 -5.32 -3.25 -0.32
C VAL A 124 -5.44 -4.36 -1.35
N HIS A 125 -6.47 -5.19 -1.22
CA HIS A 125 -6.88 -6.18 -2.23
C HIS A 125 -8.38 -6.07 -2.46
N LEU A 126 -8.79 -6.04 -3.73
CA LEU A 126 -10.21 -5.99 -4.10
C LEU A 126 -10.91 -7.28 -3.69
N SER A 127 -10.32 -8.43 -4.02
CA SER A 127 -10.84 -9.75 -3.66
C SER A 127 -10.40 -10.19 -2.27
N ASN A 128 -11.16 -11.11 -1.67
CA ASN A 128 -10.73 -11.81 -0.46
C ASN A 128 -9.64 -12.84 -0.83
N ILE A 129 -8.38 -12.49 -0.58
CA ILE A 129 -7.23 -13.35 -0.88
C ILE A 129 -7.25 -14.67 -0.12
N HIS A 130 -7.92 -14.73 1.03
CA HIS A 130 -8.03 -15.94 1.84
C HIS A 130 -9.05 -16.95 1.29
N ALA A 131 -9.97 -16.49 0.45
CA ALA A 131 -10.96 -17.32 -0.25
C ALA A 131 -10.48 -17.80 -1.62
N ARG A 132 -9.24 -17.48 -2.00
CA ARG A 132 -8.63 -17.84 -3.29
C ARG A 132 -7.62 -18.99 -3.14
N GLU A 133 -6.78 -19.17 -4.15
CA GLU A 133 -5.80 -20.26 -4.20
C GLU A 133 -4.79 -20.16 -3.03
N PRO A 134 -4.32 -21.29 -2.49
CA PRO A 134 -3.47 -21.29 -1.29
C PRO A 134 -2.25 -20.38 -1.35
N PHE A 135 -1.61 -20.23 -2.53
CA PHE A 135 -0.43 -19.39 -2.70
C PHE A 135 -0.73 -17.90 -2.53
N ARG A 136 -2.00 -17.46 -2.62
CA ARG A 136 -2.40 -16.06 -2.43
C ARG A 136 -2.58 -15.67 -0.96
N ARG A 137 -2.54 -16.63 -0.05
CA ARG A 137 -2.73 -16.36 1.38
C ARG A 137 -1.51 -15.72 2.03
N HIS A 138 -0.34 -15.86 1.42
CA HIS A 138 0.89 -15.26 1.90
C HIS A 138 1.17 -13.93 1.19
N SER A 139 1.39 -12.88 1.97
CA SER A 139 1.84 -11.57 1.47
C SER A 139 3.24 -11.28 1.99
N TYR A 140 4.09 -10.77 1.12
CA TYR A 140 5.40 -10.23 1.51
C TYR A 140 5.30 -8.81 2.11
N PHE A 141 4.11 -8.22 2.19
CA PHE A 141 3.92 -6.83 2.63
C PHE A 141 3.17 -6.72 3.95
N SER A 142 2.28 -7.65 4.26
CA SER A 142 1.32 -7.53 5.37
C SER A 142 1.97 -7.34 6.73
N ASP A 143 3.14 -7.93 6.98
CA ASP A 143 3.87 -7.85 8.24
C ASP A 143 4.57 -6.49 8.48
N ILE A 144 4.78 -5.71 7.40
CA ILE A 144 5.38 -4.36 7.47
C ILE A 144 4.36 -3.25 7.20
N ALA A 145 3.13 -3.59 6.79
CA ALA A 145 2.05 -2.64 6.55
C ALA A 145 1.48 -2.09 7.87
N ALA A 146 0.95 -0.86 7.84
CA ALA A 146 0.17 -0.31 8.94
C ALA A 146 -1.19 -0.99 9.10
N GLY A 147 -1.67 -1.66 8.06
CA GLY A 147 -2.89 -2.45 8.02
C GLY A 147 -3.12 -3.08 6.65
N VAL A 148 -4.04 -4.05 6.61
CA VAL A 148 -4.42 -4.77 5.39
C VAL A 148 -5.92 -4.72 5.23
N ILE A 149 -6.40 -4.42 4.03
CA ILE A 149 -7.81 -4.44 3.65
C ILE A 149 -7.97 -5.38 2.47
N CYS A 150 -8.82 -6.39 2.58
CA CYS A 150 -9.08 -7.33 1.51
C CYS A 150 -10.56 -7.73 1.44
N GLY A 151 -11.05 -8.03 0.22
CA GLY A 151 -12.38 -8.58 -0.01
C GLY A 151 -13.53 -7.58 -0.07
N LEU A 152 -13.25 -6.28 -0.03
CA LEU A 152 -14.27 -5.23 -0.01
C LEU A 152 -14.43 -4.53 -1.38
N GLY A 153 -13.94 -5.13 -2.45
CA GLY A 153 -13.95 -4.51 -3.78
C GLY A 153 -13.24 -3.16 -3.77
N SER A 154 -13.70 -2.25 -4.62
CA SER A 154 -13.18 -0.89 -4.70
C SER A 154 -13.41 -0.06 -3.43
N HIS A 155 -14.40 -0.42 -2.62
CA HIS A 155 -14.65 0.24 -1.35
C HIS A 155 -13.45 0.15 -0.40
N GLY A 156 -12.65 -0.93 -0.50
CA GLY A 156 -11.41 -1.09 0.25
C GLY A 156 -10.41 0.05 0.05
N TYR A 157 -10.31 0.58 -1.16
CA TYR A 157 -9.47 1.75 -1.44
C TYR A 157 -9.95 3.02 -0.71
N ARG A 158 -11.26 3.23 -0.67
CA ARG A 158 -11.85 4.40 0.02
C ARG A 158 -11.59 4.35 1.53
N LEU A 159 -11.70 3.17 2.13
CA LEU A 159 -11.38 2.95 3.54
C LEU A 159 -9.89 3.13 3.82
N ALA A 160 -9.01 2.62 2.94
CA ALA A 160 -7.57 2.80 3.05
C ALA A 160 -7.18 4.29 2.96
N LEU A 161 -7.80 5.02 2.02
CA LEU A 161 -7.57 6.46 1.89
C LEU A 161 -8.08 7.23 3.11
N ASP A 162 -9.27 6.90 3.64
CA ASP A 162 -9.78 7.52 4.86
C ASP A 162 -8.81 7.34 6.04
N PHE A 163 -8.31 6.12 6.23
CA PHE A 163 -7.28 5.85 7.23
C PHE A 163 -6.02 6.68 7.00
N ALA A 164 -5.53 6.76 5.76
CA ALA A 164 -4.35 7.56 5.40
C ALA A 164 -4.55 9.05 5.71
N LEU A 165 -5.71 9.62 5.33
CA LEU A 165 -6.06 11.02 5.56
C LEU A 165 -6.09 11.38 7.05
N ASN A 166 -6.49 10.45 7.91
CA ASN A 166 -6.49 10.65 9.36
C ASN A 166 -5.09 10.53 10.00
N ARG A 167 -4.13 9.93 9.30
CA ARG A 167 -2.75 9.76 9.77
C ARG A 167 -1.82 10.91 9.41
N ILE A 168 -2.11 11.63 8.32
CA ILE A 168 -1.26 12.71 7.78
C ILE A 168 -1.76 14.11 8.14
N ARG A 169 -2.80 14.19 8.95
CA ARG A 169 -3.34 15.46 9.51
C ARG A 169 -2.56 15.96 10.70
#